data_0ca89606983dea8052d91c2bef90941c
#
_entry.id   0ca89606983dea8052d91c2bef90941c
#
_cell.length_a   1.000
_cell.length_b   1.000
_cell.length_c   1.000
_cell.angle_alpha   90.00
_cell.angle_beta   90.00
_cell.angle_gamma   90.00
#
_symmetry.space_group_name_H-M   'P 1'
#
loop_
_entity.id
_entity.type
_entity.pdbx_description
1 polymer ?
#
loop_
_entity_poly.entity_id
_entity_poly.type
_entity_poly.pdbx_seq_one_letter_code
_entity_poly.pdbx_strand_id
1 'polypeptide(L)'
;MTELERRANEMRSDIVRMIAEAGSGHPGGSLSCADILAALYFGGVLDHDPERPDWDERDRFILAKGHAAPALYAVLAQAGYFPREELLTLRKLGTRLQGHPDSNLVPGVEVSTGSLGQGLSVAAGAAAGLKLDGKPQTVFALLGDGECQEGQVWEAAMFAAHRNLDNLVACLLYTSPSPRDLSTS
;
A
#
# COMPACT_ATOMS: atom_id res chain seq x y z
N MET A 1 16.64 12.76 -14.26
CA MET A 1 15.74 12.24 -13.22
C MET A 1 14.37 12.87 -13.43
N THR A 2 13.37 12.07 -13.70
CA THR A 2 11.98 12.52 -13.85
C THR A 2 11.39 12.94 -12.50
N GLU A 3 10.24 13.60 -12.50
CA GLU A 3 9.54 13.97 -11.25
C GLU A 3 9.17 12.73 -10.43
N LEU A 4 8.70 11.66 -11.07
CA LEU A 4 8.35 10.40 -10.38
C LEU A 4 9.58 9.74 -9.76
N GLU A 5 10.71 9.69 -10.45
CA GLU A 5 11.97 9.19 -9.88
C GLU A 5 12.43 10.02 -8.68
N ARG A 6 12.28 11.33 -8.74
CA ARG A 6 12.59 12.22 -7.61
C ARG A 6 11.69 11.91 -6.41
N ARG A 7 10.38 11.79 -6.62
CA ARG A 7 9.41 11.42 -5.59
C ARG A 7 9.73 10.07 -4.94
N ALA A 8 10.01 9.05 -5.76
CA ALA A 8 10.39 7.72 -5.27
C ALA A 8 11.67 7.75 -4.43
N ASN A 9 12.67 8.53 -4.84
CA ASN A 9 13.93 8.66 -4.09
C ASN A 9 13.74 9.42 -2.76
N GLU A 10 12.91 10.44 -2.73
CA GLU A 10 12.54 11.13 -1.49
C GLU A 10 11.79 10.18 -0.54
N MET A 11 10.84 9.38 -1.04
CA MET A 11 10.19 8.33 -0.22
C MET A 11 11.20 7.35 0.35
N ARG A 12 12.16 6.87 -0.44
CA ARG A 12 13.22 5.97 0.05
C ARG A 12 14.02 6.61 1.18
N SER A 13 14.35 7.90 1.06
CA SER A 13 15.04 8.64 2.12
C SER A 13 14.19 8.72 3.39
N ASP A 14 12.90 9.02 3.26
CA ASP A 14 11.98 9.08 4.41
C ASP A 14 11.82 7.71 5.06
N ILE A 15 11.66 6.63 4.28
CA ILE A 15 11.56 5.26 4.78
C ILE A 15 12.79 4.90 5.62
N VAL A 16 13.99 5.16 5.11
CA VAL A 16 15.24 4.85 5.82
C VAL A 16 15.33 5.66 7.12
N ARG A 17 15.04 6.97 7.05
CA ARG A 17 15.10 7.86 8.22
C ARG A 17 14.10 7.47 9.31
N MET A 18 12.84 7.21 8.95
CA MET A 18 11.82 6.84 9.95
C MET A 18 12.09 5.49 10.58
N ILE A 19 12.57 4.49 9.82
CA ILE A 19 12.92 3.16 10.34
C ILE A 19 14.16 3.25 11.23
N ALA A 20 15.16 4.03 10.85
CA ALA A 20 16.36 4.24 11.66
C ALA A 20 16.03 4.93 12.99
N GLU A 21 15.17 5.96 12.97
CA GLU A 21 14.71 6.67 14.17
C GLU A 21 13.87 5.76 15.09
N ALA A 22 13.06 4.89 14.51
CA ALA A 22 12.25 3.92 15.26
C ALA A 22 13.06 2.74 15.83
N GLY A 23 14.28 2.49 15.31
CA GLY A 23 15.10 1.35 15.65
C GLY A 23 14.49 -0.01 15.27
N SER A 24 13.40 -0.03 14.53
CA SER A 24 12.69 -1.24 14.10
C SER A 24 11.81 -0.98 12.87
N GLY A 25 11.64 -1.99 12.02
CA GLY A 25 10.80 -1.90 10.82
C GLY A 25 11.24 -2.86 9.72
N HIS A 26 10.58 -2.78 8.57
CA HIS A 26 10.81 -3.65 7.42
C HIS A 26 11.30 -2.82 6.20
N PRO A 27 12.60 -2.52 6.11
CA PRO A 27 13.11 -1.64 5.04
C PRO A 27 12.94 -2.24 3.65
N GLY A 28 13.23 -3.54 3.45
CA GLY A 28 13.17 -4.19 2.13
C GLY A 28 11.78 -4.09 1.50
N GLY A 29 10.75 -4.53 2.21
CA GLY A 29 9.36 -4.48 1.74
C GLY A 29 8.85 -3.07 1.50
N SER A 30 9.40 -2.06 2.19
CA SER A 30 9.04 -0.65 2.01
C SER A 30 9.79 -0.01 0.83
N LEU A 31 11.10 -0.21 0.74
CA LEU A 31 11.92 0.39 -0.32
C LEU A 31 11.56 -0.13 -1.71
N SER A 32 11.19 -1.42 -1.81
CA SER A 32 10.87 -2.06 -3.09
C SER A 32 9.64 -1.51 -3.78
N CYS A 33 8.68 -0.94 -3.04
CA CYS A 33 7.43 -0.43 -3.62
C CYS A 33 7.40 1.09 -3.86
N ALA A 34 8.51 1.80 -3.61
CA ALA A 34 8.54 3.25 -3.72
C ALA A 34 8.18 3.78 -5.12
N ASP A 35 8.66 3.12 -6.19
CA ASP A 35 8.35 3.53 -7.57
C ASP A 35 6.88 3.29 -7.92
N ILE A 36 6.31 2.17 -7.47
CA ILE A 36 4.88 1.86 -7.67
C ILE A 36 4.02 2.92 -6.99
N LEU A 37 4.32 3.25 -5.73
CA LEU A 37 3.60 4.26 -4.99
C LEU A 37 3.76 5.66 -5.61
N ALA A 38 4.97 6.00 -6.09
CA ALA A 38 5.16 7.26 -6.82
C ALA A 38 4.32 7.33 -8.08
N ALA A 39 4.26 6.24 -8.86
CA ALA A 39 3.43 6.19 -10.06
C ALA A 39 1.93 6.29 -9.74
N LEU A 40 1.45 5.61 -8.70
CA LEU A 40 0.05 5.66 -8.29
C LEU A 40 -0.36 7.07 -7.83
N TYR A 41 0.34 7.63 -6.85
CA TYR A 41 -0.07 8.87 -6.19
C TYR A 41 0.31 10.16 -6.95
N PHE A 42 1.36 10.13 -7.78
CA PHE A 42 1.86 11.32 -8.48
C PHE A 42 1.86 11.17 -10.00
N GLY A 43 1.58 9.97 -10.53
CA GLY A 43 1.52 9.71 -11.98
C GLY A 43 0.14 9.86 -12.60
N GLY A 44 -0.86 10.30 -11.84
CA GLY A 44 -2.23 10.43 -12.33
C GLY A 44 -2.94 9.10 -12.57
N VAL A 45 -2.53 8.05 -11.84
CA VAL A 45 -3.13 6.71 -11.93
C VAL A 45 -4.20 6.50 -10.86
N LEU A 46 -3.98 7.01 -9.66
CA LEU A 46 -4.89 6.91 -8.52
C LEU A 46 -5.61 8.26 -8.33
N ASP A 47 -6.93 8.26 -8.43
CA ASP A 47 -7.73 9.42 -8.09
C ASP A 47 -7.87 9.54 -6.57
N HIS A 48 -7.20 10.54 -5.99
CA HIS A 48 -7.17 10.80 -4.56
C HIS A 48 -7.12 12.30 -4.26
N ASP A 49 -7.57 12.68 -3.07
CA ASP A 49 -7.54 14.06 -2.60
C ASP A 49 -7.14 14.11 -1.13
N PRO A 50 -5.96 14.64 -0.78
CA PRO A 50 -5.50 14.71 0.61
C PRO A 50 -6.31 15.67 1.47
N GLU A 51 -6.99 16.68 0.87
CA GLU A 51 -7.86 17.60 1.59
C GLU A 51 -9.23 16.98 1.90
N ARG A 52 -9.59 15.91 1.18
CA ARG A 52 -10.83 15.15 1.35
C ARG A 52 -10.56 13.65 1.40
N PRO A 53 -9.84 13.16 2.45
CA PRO A 53 -9.41 11.76 2.53
C PRO A 53 -10.56 10.75 2.45
N ASP A 54 -11.77 11.15 2.87
CA ASP A 54 -12.98 10.33 2.84
C ASP A 54 -13.87 10.60 1.60
N TRP A 55 -13.35 11.28 0.59
CA TRP A 55 -14.08 11.57 -0.64
C TRP A 55 -14.59 10.27 -1.29
N ASP A 56 -15.88 10.20 -1.48
CA ASP A 56 -16.57 8.96 -1.85
C ASP A 56 -16.25 8.49 -3.29
N GLU A 57 -15.91 9.45 -4.17
CA GLU A 57 -15.58 9.18 -5.58
C GLU A 57 -14.09 8.96 -5.83
N ARG A 58 -13.26 8.87 -4.79
CA ARG A 58 -11.83 8.51 -4.92
C ARG A 58 -11.66 7.05 -5.30
N ASP A 59 -10.54 6.71 -5.90
CA ASP A 59 -10.06 5.34 -5.97
C ASP A 59 -9.68 4.80 -4.59
N ARG A 60 -9.49 3.49 -4.48
CA ARG A 60 -9.10 2.84 -3.21
C ARG A 60 -7.74 2.18 -3.37
N PHE A 61 -6.80 2.52 -2.48
CA PHE A 61 -5.51 1.85 -2.43
C PHE A 61 -5.36 1.03 -1.14
N ILE A 62 -5.13 -0.28 -1.27
CA ILE A 62 -4.94 -1.21 -0.17
C ILE A 62 -3.53 -1.78 -0.20
N LEU A 63 -2.74 -1.45 0.82
CA LEU A 63 -1.43 -2.05 1.03
C LEU A 63 -1.61 -3.41 1.70
N ALA A 64 -1.78 -4.50 0.92
CA ALA A 64 -2.01 -5.85 1.45
C ALA A 64 -0.83 -6.32 2.31
N LYS A 65 0.41 -6.06 1.87
CA LYS A 65 1.63 -6.28 2.65
C LYS A 65 1.83 -5.21 3.74
N GLY A 66 0.97 -5.21 4.76
CA GLY A 66 0.91 -4.15 5.78
C GLY A 66 2.21 -3.86 6.52
N HIS A 67 3.18 -4.80 6.54
CA HIS A 67 4.51 -4.58 7.08
C HIS A 67 5.32 -3.51 6.32
N ALA A 68 4.94 -3.17 5.07
CA ALA A 68 5.49 -2.07 4.31
C ALA A 68 4.83 -0.70 4.66
N ALA A 69 4.17 -0.58 5.82
CA ALA A 69 3.58 0.66 6.31
C ALA A 69 4.49 1.90 6.17
N PRO A 70 5.82 1.83 6.41
CA PRO A 70 6.68 2.99 6.20
C PRO A 70 6.61 3.58 4.79
N ALA A 71 6.44 2.75 3.75
CA ALA A 71 6.29 3.25 2.39
C ALA A 71 4.93 3.96 2.19
N LEU A 72 3.86 3.40 2.74
CA LEU A 72 2.54 4.03 2.69
C LEU A 72 2.54 5.37 3.44
N TYR A 73 3.13 5.43 4.62
CA TYR A 73 3.25 6.68 5.36
C TYR A 73 4.08 7.73 4.62
N ALA A 74 5.18 7.33 3.98
CA ALA A 74 6.00 8.24 3.20
C ALA A 74 5.24 8.83 2.02
N VAL A 75 4.49 8.03 1.26
CA VAL A 75 3.72 8.53 0.12
C VAL A 75 2.54 9.40 0.57
N LEU A 76 1.82 9.02 1.63
CA LEU A 76 0.71 9.83 2.17
C LEU A 76 1.19 11.17 2.71
N ALA A 77 2.33 11.22 3.42
CA ALA A 77 2.92 12.47 3.87
C ALA A 77 3.35 13.35 2.69
N GLN A 78 3.98 12.79 1.65
CA GLN A 78 4.36 13.53 0.46
C GLN A 78 3.15 14.01 -0.35
N ALA A 79 2.06 13.26 -0.35
CA ALA A 79 0.80 13.65 -0.99
C ALA A 79 0.03 14.72 -0.19
N GLY A 80 0.41 14.97 1.08
CA GLY A 80 -0.20 16.04 1.89
C GLY A 80 -1.29 15.59 2.85
N TYR A 81 -1.48 14.29 3.09
CA TYR A 81 -2.47 13.79 4.04
C TYR A 81 -2.13 14.13 5.49
N PHE A 82 -0.85 14.31 5.81
CA PHE A 82 -0.36 14.74 7.11
C PHE A 82 1.06 15.31 7.01
N PRO A 83 1.53 16.06 8.03
CA PRO A 83 2.86 16.67 8.03
C PRO A 83 3.98 15.65 7.95
N ARG A 84 4.97 15.91 7.08
CA ARG A 84 6.12 14.99 6.84
C ARG A 84 6.96 14.76 8.09
N GLU A 85 6.98 15.73 9.02
CA GLU A 85 7.71 15.65 10.28
C GLU A 85 7.20 14.52 11.18
N GLU A 86 5.92 14.15 11.05
CA GLU A 86 5.34 13.04 11.81
C GLU A 86 5.96 11.68 11.47
N LEU A 87 6.58 11.53 10.31
CA LEU A 87 7.23 10.28 9.92
C LEU A 87 8.26 9.81 10.95
N LEU A 88 8.93 10.73 11.65
CA LEU A 88 9.89 10.41 12.70
C LEU A 88 9.27 9.91 14.01
N THR A 89 7.94 9.83 14.06
CA THR A 89 7.22 9.26 15.21
C THR A 89 6.85 7.79 15.01
N LEU A 90 7.27 7.16 13.90
CA LEU A 90 6.97 5.76 13.59
C LEU A 90 7.19 4.85 14.83
N ARG A 91 6.18 4.06 15.19
CA ARG A 91 6.20 3.09 16.31
C ARG A 91 6.46 3.67 17.68
N LYS A 92 6.49 4.99 17.87
CA LYS A 92 6.60 5.60 19.20
C LYS A 92 5.26 5.48 19.93
N LEU A 93 5.31 5.47 21.27
CA LEU A 93 4.09 5.43 22.08
C LEU A 93 3.23 6.67 21.81
N GLY A 94 1.96 6.47 21.56
CA GLY A 94 0.99 7.55 21.31
C GLY A 94 0.98 8.12 19.88
N THR A 95 1.85 7.63 18.97
CA THR A 95 1.79 8.01 17.56
C THR A 95 0.64 7.29 16.85
N ARG A 96 0.13 7.91 15.77
CA ARG A 96 -0.79 7.26 14.84
C ARG A 96 -0.06 6.38 13.81
N LEU A 97 1.26 6.55 13.62
CA LEU A 97 2.07 5.80 12.67
C LEU A 97 2.55 4.49 13.29
N GLN A 98 1.66 3.52 13.31
CA GLN A 98 1.91 2.19 13.87
C GLN A 98 2.78 1.33 12.95
N GLY A 99 3.26 0.17 13.45
CA GLY A 99 4.07 -0.78 12.67
C GLY A 99 3.33 -1.41 11.48
N HIS A 100 2.00 -1.41 11.50
CA HIS A 100 1.08 -1.74 10.42
C HIS A 100 0.07 -0.60 10.28
N PRO A 101 -0.48 -0.36 9.07
CA PRO A 101 -1.40 0.77 8.89
C PRO A 101 -2.70 0.54 9.63
N ASP A 102 -3.19 1.61 10.28
CA ASP A 102 -4.49 1.63 10.93
C ASP A 102 -5.37 2.72 10.30
N SER A 103 -6.46 2.29 9.68
CA SER A 103 -7.41 3.18 8.99
C SER A 103 -8.20 4.10 9.93
N ASN A 104 -8.25 3.78 11.22
CA ASN A 104 -8.91 4.65 12.19
C ASN A 104 -8.00 5.80 12.64
N LEU A 105 -6.69 5.72 12.39
CA LEU A 105 -5.72 6.68 12.89
C LEU A 105 -5.12 7.57 11.81
N VAL A 106 -4.92 7.03 10.60
CA VAL A 106 -4.16 7.70 9.55
C VAL A 106 -5.06 8.01 8.35
N PRO A 107 -5.27 9.29 8.01
CA PRO A 107 -6.04 9.67 6.83
C PRO A 107 -5.36 9.15 5.56
N GLY A 108 -6.15 8.67 4.60
CA GLY A 108 -5.67 8.07 3.36
C GLY A 108 -5.31 6.58 3.48
N VAL A 109 -5.40 5.98 4.68
CA VAL A 109 -5.33 4.53 4.86
C VAL A 109 -6.73 3.95 4.73
N GLU A 110 -7.00 3.22 3.66
CA GLU A 110 -8.32 2.65 3.37
C GLU A 110 -8.70 1.52 4.32
N VAL A 111 -7.74 0.67 4.65
CA VAL A 111 -7.96 -0.53 5.46
C VAL A 111 -6.75 -0.80 6.34
N SER A 112 -7.01 -1.16 7.60
CA SER A 112 -5.97 -1.69 8.49
C SER A 112 -5.52 -3.06 7.98
N THR A 113 -4.22 -3.22 7.71
CA THR A 113 -3.63 -4.45 7.18
C THR A 113 -2.45 -4.92 8.04
N GLY A 114 -1.97 -6.13 7.81
CA GLY A 114 -0.86 -6.73 8.59
C GLY A 114 -0.95 -8.24 8.67
N SER A 115 -2.15 -8.79 8.66
CA SER A 115 -2.37 -10.23 8.47
C SER A 115 -2.28 -10.53 6.98
N LEU A 116 -1.18 -11.16 6.57
CA LEU A 116 -0.91 -11.46 5.16
C LEU A 116 -2.00 -12.36 4.57
N GLY A 117 -2.29 -12.14 3.28
CA GLY A 117 -3.33 -12.86 2.54
C GLY A 117 -4.73 -12.24 2.62
N GLN A 118 -5.01 -11.41 3.63
CA GLN A 118 -6.36 -10.83 3.80
C GLN A 118 -6.60 -9.58 2.93
N GLY A 119 -5.54 -8.81 2.62
CA GLY A 119 -5.68 -7.54 1.92
C GLY A 119 -6.35 -7.65 0.56
N LEU A 120 -6.05 -8.70 -0.21
CA LEU A 120 -6.69 -8.92 -1.51
C LEU A 120 -8.18 -9.28 -1.38
N SER A 121 -8.56 -10.04 -0.35
CA SER A 121 -9.97 -10.35 -0.09
C SER A 121 -10.78 -9.10 0.23
N VAL A 122 -10.20 -8.20 1.04
CA VAL A 122 -10.84 -6.91 1.35
C VAL A 122 -10.93 -6.04 0.10
N ALA A 123 -9.88 -5.99 -0.71
CA ALA A 123 -9.88 -5.25 -1.99
C ALA A 123 -10.94 -5.80 -2.96
N ALA A 124 -11.05 -7.12 -3.07
CA ALA A 124 -12.07 -7.76 -3.90
C ALA A 124 -13.51 -7.46 -3.40
N GLY A 125 -13.69 -7.43 -2.07
CA GLY A 125 -14.95 -7.02 -1.46
C GLY A 125 -15.31 -5.56 -1.77
N ALA A 126 -14.34 -4.64 -1.64
CA ALA A 126 -14.53 -3.23 -1.97
C ALA A 126 -14.85 -3.04 -3.46
N ALA A 127 -14.12 -3.70 -4.36
CA ALA A 127 -14.37 -3.65 -5.79
C ALA A 127 -15.76 -4.20 -6.16
N ALA A 128 -16.17 -5.30 -5.53
CA ALA A 128 -17.51 -5.86 -5.73
C ALA A 128 -18.61 -4.90 -5.24
N GLY A 129 -18.41 -4.24 -4.09
CA GLY A 129 -19.32 -3.22 -3.57
C GLY A 129 -19.46 -2.03 -4.51
N LEU A 130 -18.35 -1.44 -4.96
CA LEU A 130 -18.36 -0.35 -5.93
C LEU A 130 -19.09 -0.73 -7.22
N LYS A 131 -18.82 -1.91 -7.74
CA LYS A 131 -19.47 -2.43 -8.95
C LYS A 131 -20.98 -2.65 -8.76
N LEU A 132 -21.38 -3.14 -7.59
CA LEU A 132 -22.80 -3.31 -7.24
C LEU A 132 -23.54 -1.97 -7.16
N ASP A 133 -22.87 -0.94 -6.64
CA ASP A 133 -23.39 0.42 -6.55
C ASP A 133 -23.32 1.19 -7.89
N GLY A 134 -22.79 0.56 -8.95
CA GLY A 134 -22.62 1.21 -10.26
C GLY A 134 -21.56 2.33 -10.26
N LYS A 135 -20.62 2.30 -9.32
CA LYS A 135 -19.55 3.28 -9.16
C LYS A 135 -18.34 2.89 -10.02
N PRO A 136 -17.70 3.85 -10.74
CA PRO A 136 -16.62 3.58 -11.68
C PRO A 136 -15.23 3.46 -11.06
N GLN A 137 -15.09 3.70 -9.74
CA GLN A 137 -13.79 3.76 -9.08
C GLN A 137 -13.06 2.43 -9.13
N THR A 138 -11.74 2.52 -9.20
CA THR A 138 -10.82 1.39 -9.19
C THR A 138 -10.31 1.10 -7.77
N VAL A 139 -10.14 -0.17 -7.47
CA VAL A 139 -9.47 -0.62 -6.24
C VAL A 139 -8.11 -1.19 -6.61
N PHE A 140 -7.05 -0.62 -6.03
CA PHE A 140 -5.67 -1.08 -6.19
C PHE A 140 -5.24 -1.82 -4.93
N ALA A 141 -4.68 -3.02 -5.09
CA ALA A 141 -4.10 -3.81 -4.01
C ALA A 141 -2.64 -4.10 -4.30
N LEU A 142 -1.75 -3.81 -3.37
CA LEU A 142 -0.32 -4.10 -3.49
C LEU A 142 0.07 -5.24 -2.57
N LEU A 143 0.46 -6.37 -3.18
CA LEU A 143 0.83 -7.60 -2.51
C LEU A 143 2.34 -7.84 -2.54
N GLY A 144 2.84 -8.61 -1.57
CA GLY A 144 4.18 -9.20 -1.61
C GLY A 144 4.14 -10.62 -2.19
N ASP A 145 5.27 -11.07 -2.72
CA ASP A 145 5.44 -12.42 -3.26
C ASP A 145 5.23 -13.49 -2.19
N GLY A 146 5.83 -13.31 -1.01
CA GLY A 146 5.65 -14.23 0.13
C GLY A 146 4.20 -14.32 0.62
N GLU A 147 3.43 -13.24 0.49
CA GLU A 147 2.00 -13.21 0.83
C GLU A 147 1.18 -14.17 -0.06
N CYS A 148 1.63 -14.44 -1.27
CA CYS A 148 0.97 -15.38 -2.18
C CYS A 148 1.06 -16.85 -1.75
N GLN A 149 1.78 -17.16 -0.68
CA GLN A 149 1.75 -18.49 -0.06
C GLN A 149 0.49 -18.71 0.80
N GLU A 150 -0.24 -17.62 1.12
CA GLU A 150 -1.53 -17.71 1.80
C GLU A 150 -2.63 -18.18 0.82
N GLY A 151 -3.36 -19.23 1.17
CA GLY A 151 -4.45 -19.78 0.34
C GLY A 151 -5.54 -18.75 0.04
N GLN A 152 -5.80 -17.84 0.97
CA GLN A 152 -6.80 -16.78 0.84
C GLN A 152 -6.53 -15.81 -0.32
N VAL A 153 -5.27 -15.61 -0.72
CA VAL A 153 -4.93 -14.80 -1.91
C VAL A 153 -5.52 -15.43 -3.17
N TRP A 154 -5.40 -16.75 -3.30
CA TRP A 154 -5.94 -17.49 -4.44
C TRP A 154 -7.46 -17.58 -4.43
N GLU A 155 -8.06 -17.75 -3.26
CA GLU A 155 -9.52 -17.69 -3.08
C GLU A 155 -10.07 -16.33 -3.51
N ALA A 156 -9.43 -15.24 -3.10
CA ALA A 156 -9.80 -13.88 -3.51
C ALA A 156 -9.64 -13.65 -5.02
N ALA A 157 -8.54 -14.14 -5.61
CA ALA A 157 -8.31 -14.04 -7.05
C ALA A 157 -9.37 -14.82 -7.86
N MET A 158 -9.71 -16.03 -7.43
CA MET A 158 -10.78 -16.82 -8.06
C MET A 158 -12.15 -16.14 -7.92
N PHE A 159 -12.45 -15.57 -6.75
CA PHE A 159 -13.67 -14.79 -6.54
C PHE A 159 -13.73 -13.58 -7.46
N ALA A 160 -12.64 -12.81 -7.56
CA ALA A 160 -12.56 -11.63 -8.40
C ALA A 160 -12.78 -11.98 -9.88
N ALA A 161 -12.13 -13.05 -10.36
CA ALA A 161 -12.30 -13.54 -11.72
C ALA A 161 -13.76 -14.01 -11.98
N HIS A 162 -14.34 -14.79 -11.05
CA HIS A 162 -15.70 -15.29 -11.16
C HIS A 162 -16.74 -14.14 -11.21
N ARG A 163 -16.50 -13.07 -10.46
CA ARG A 163 -17.36 -11.88 -10.39
C ARG A 163 -17.06 -10.85 -11.47
N ASN A 164 -16.07 -11.12 -12.35
CA ASN A 164 -15.61 -10.17 -13.36
C ASN A 164 -15.32 -8.79 -12.79
N LEU A 165 -14.52 -8.73 -11.70
CA LEU A 165 -14.16 -7.47 -11.05
C LEU A 165 -13.08 -6.76 -11.87
N ASP A 166 -13.48 -6.13 -12.96
CA ASP A 166 -12.63 -5.38 -13.90
C ASP A 166 -12.16 -4.03 -13.33
N ASN A 167 -12.73 -3.64 -12.19
CA ASN A 167 -12.34 -2.50 -11.38
C ASN A 167 -11.39 -2.85 -10.21
N LEU A 168 -10.79 -4.05 -10.21
CA LEU A 168 -9.76 -4.47 -9.25
C LEU A 168 -8.42 -4.65 -9.96
N VAL A 169 -7.40 -3.94 -9.48
CA VAL A 169 -6.00 -4.09 -9.92
C VAL A 169 -5.18 -4.67 -8.77
N ALA A 170 -4.77 -5.93 -8.87
CA ALA A 170 -3.88 -6.58 -7.92
C ALA A 170 -2.44 -6.56 -8.45
N CYS A 171 -1.57 -5.78 -7.82
CA CYS A 171 -0.15 -5.69 -8.15
C CYS A 171 0.65 -6.63 -7.24
N LEU A 172 1.22 -7.67 -7.81
CA LEU A 172 2.16 -8.55 -7.13
C LEU A 172 3.58 -8.02 -7.32
N LEU A 173 4.21 -7.59 -6.22
CA LEU A 173 5.58 -7.11 -6.24
C LEU A 173 6.56 -8.25 -5.94
N TYR A 174 7.31 -8.63 -6.97
CA TYR A 174 8.37 -9.64 -6.92
C TYR A 174 9.70 -8.98 -7.31
N THR A 175 10.38 -8.40 -6.33
CA THR A 175 11.65 -7.64 -6.58
C THR A 175 12.82 -8.11 -5.73
N SER A 176 12.57 -8.93 -4.71
CA SER A 176 13.65 -9.52 -3.92
C SER A 176 14.00 -10.89 -4.49
N PRO A 177 15.28 -11.18 -4.78
CA PRO A 177 15.67 -12.56 -5.01
C PRO A 177 15.29 -13.35 -3.76
N SER A 178 14.31 -14.23 -3.90
CA SER A 178 13.94 -15.16 -2.84
C SER A 178 15.16 -16.00 -2.49
N PRO A 179 15.36 -16.40 -1.22
CA PRO A 179 16.36 -17.43 -0.92
C PRO A 179 16.22 -18.70 -1.76
N ARG A 180 15.03 -18.94 -2.33
CA ARG A 180 14.78 -20.02 -3.30
C ARG A 180 15.40 -19.76 -4.67
N ASP A 181 15.50 -18.51 -5.10
CA ASP A 181 16.10 -18.14 -6.38
C ASP A 181 17.63 -18.26 -6.34
N LEU A 182 18.23 -18.16 -5.15
CA LEU A 182 19.65 -18.35 -4.92
C LEU A 182 20.07 -19.83 -4.85
N SER A 183 19.12 -20.76 -4.73
CA SER A 183 19.38 -22.19 -4.62
C SER A 183 19.44 -22.91 -5.98
N THR A 184 19.23 -22.22 -7.10
CA THR A 184 19.21 -22.77 -8.46
C THR A 184 20.42 -22.38 -9.30
N SER A 185 21.45 -21.75 -8.69
CA SER A 185 22.72 -21.41 -9.32
C SER A 185 23.85 -22.35 -8.92
#